data_65f2275ca0d8d9827ed8c0d2063e20ca
#
_entry.id   65f2275ca0d8d9827ed8c0d2063e20ca
#
_cell.length_a   1.000
_cell.length_b   1.000
_cell.length_c   1.000
_cell.angle_alpha   90.00
_cell.angle_beta   90.00
_cell.angle_gamma   90.00
#
_symmetry.space_group_name_H-M   'P 1'
#
loop_
_entity.id
_entity.type
_entity.pdbx_description
1 polymer ?
#
loop_
_entity_poly.entity_id
_entity_poly.type
_entity_poly.pdbx_seq_one_letter_code
_entity_poly.pdbx_strand_id
1 'polypeptide(L)'
;MGFSKNDFEKVDLRIKKITEQTVEQIEIDSELPPTIEQLEDNNRTYSIMAAILFIDIRKSTYLTENSQAKSMVKIYRSFMRMAVDCVRKNGGVTRQFLGDRIMGVFIDSADENGNIVDSAADKAINAARSLQTVIDYSLNKYLKTNVNGKVIECGIGIDYGKVLVTQVGMYGLESDENRENEVDCVWVGNTTNYASKYSDIASGGEIFISDNVFKQMSDEYREVFVKSAKYKGTKLFQGYVTKDYYLEFSEDLGKPIKIDEIGRASCRKECRSRWSPYH
;
A
#
# COMPACT_ATOMS: atom_id res chain seq x y z
N MET A 1 -32.05 1.02 21.69
CA MET A 1 -31.76 2.30 22.40
C MET A 1 -31.09 3.22 21.39
N GLY A 2 -31.51 4.50 21.35
CA GLY A 2 -30.89 5.49 20.45
C GLY A 2 -29.87 6.34 21.22
N PHE A 3 -29.14 7.19 20.51
CA PHE A 3 -28.17 8.14 21.04
C PHE A 3 -28.89 9.20 21.90
N SER A 4 -28.55 9.27 23.17
CA SER A 4 -29.23 10.16 24.17
C SER A 4 -28.47 11.50 24.30
N LYS A 5 -29.10 12.50 24.96
CA LYS A 5 -28.45 13.77 25.30
C LYS A 5 -27.19 13.55 26.16
N ASN A 6 -27.24 12.62 27.10
CA ASN A 6 -26.11 12.30 27.96
C ASN A 6 -24.94 11.68 27.13
N ASP A 7 -25.26 10.88 26.12
CA ASP A 7 -24.22 10.34 25.21
C ASP A 7 -23.58 11.45 24.39
N PHE A 8 -24.38 12.40 23.90
CA PHE A 8 -23.86 13.58 23.20
C PHE A 8 -22.92 14.40 24.10
N GLU A 9 -23.31 14.71 25.33
CA GLU A 9 -22.50 15.49 26.28
C GLU A 9 -21.15 14.78 26.56
N LYS A 10 -21.14 13.46 26.69
CA LYS A 10 -19.90 12.68 26.88
C LYS A 10 -18.97 12.75 25.66
N VAL A 11 -19.55 12.65 24.47
CA VAL A 11 -18.78 12.78 23.21
C VAL A 11 -18.22 14.18 23.05
N ASP A 12 -19.02 15.22 23.33
CA ASP A 12 -18.64 16.62 23.27
C ASP A 12 -17.45 16.93 24.19
N LEU A 13 -17.54 16.49 25.46
CA LEU A 13 -16.44 16.64 26.43
C LEU A 13 -15.14 15.94 25.96
N ARG A 14 -15.25 14.75 25.32
CA ARG A 14 -14.10 14.02 24.81
C ARG A 14 -13.46 14.77 23.64
N ILE A 15 -14.26 15.25 22.69
CA ILE A 15 -13.81 16.06 21.56
C ILE A 15 -13.09 17.31 22.08
N LYS A 16 -13.70 18.03 23.02
CA LYS A 16 -13.12 19.21 23.65
C LYS A 16 -11.76 18.88 24.26
N LYS A 17 -11.65 17.82 25.07
CA LYS A 17 -10.40 17.41 25.72
C LYS A 17 -9.30 17.14 24.69
N ILE A 18 -9.59 16.38 23.63
CA ILE A 18 -8.60 16.04 22.59
C ILE A 18 -8.15 17.29 21.82
N THR A 19 -9.08 18.18 21.49
CA THR A 19 -8.77 19.37 20.66
C THR A 19 -8.08 20.50 21.44
N GLU A 20 -8.29 20.59 22.74
CA GLU A 20 -7.62 21.59 23.61
C GLU A 20 -6.22 21.15 24.06
N GLN A 21 -5.91 19.86 24.08
CA GLN A 21 -4.60 19.35 24.47
C GLN A 21 -3.57 19.57 23.37
N THR A 22 -2.38 20.01 23.76
CA THR A 22 -1.22 20.13 22.86
C THR A 22 -0.78 18.74 22.40
N VAL A 23 -0.43 18.62 21.11
CA VAL A 23 0.18 17.40 20.58
C VAL A 23 1.65 17.38 20.92
N GLU A 24 2.07 16.38 21.70
CA GLU A 24 3.47 16.12 22.02
C GLU A 24 4.08 15.23 20.92
N GLN A 25 5.14 15.69 20.27
CA GLN A 25 5.85 14.93 19.25
C GLN A 25 7.11 14.31 19.84
N ILE A 26 7.22 12.98 19.75
CA ILE A 26 8.37 12.18 20.19
C ILE A 26 9.10 11.66 18.96
N GLU A 27 10.37 11.96 18.83
CA GLU A 27 11.22 11.35 17.80
C GLU A 27 11.62 9.93 18.24
N ILE A 28 11.41 8.97 17.34
CA ILE A 28 11.83 7.58 17.60
C ILE A 28 13.07 7.30 16.78
N ASP A 29 14.11 6.87 17.49
CA ASP A 29 15.29 6.23 16.91
C ASP A 29 15.12 4.72 17.07
N SER A 30 14.50 4.09 16.08
CA SER A 30 14.19 2.66 16.08
C SER A 30 14.31 2.10 14.67
N GLU A 31 14.85 0.91 14.57
CA GLU A 31 14.94 0.15 13.30
C GLU A 31 13.59 -0.37 12.79
N LEU A 32 12.56 -0.33 13.62
CA LEU A 32 11.21 -0.78 13.27
C LEU A 32 10.17 0.31 13.56
N PRO A 33 9.14 0.44 12.69
CA PRO A 33 8.03 1.33 12.94
C PRO A 33 7.27 0.91 14.20
N PRO A 34 6.73 1.87 14.99
CA PRO A 34 5.99 1.57 16.21
C PRO A 34 4.79 0.65 15.93
N THR A 35 4.52 -0.26 16.86
CA THR A 35 3.31 -1.09 16.86
C THR A 35 2.18 -0.34 17.59
N ILE A 36 0.93 -0.81 17.42
CA ILE A 36 -0.21 -0.18 18.07
C ILE A 36 -0.12 -0.25 19.59
N GLU A 37 0.50 -1.31 20.13
CA GLU A 37 0.68 -1.52 21.57
C GLU A 37 1.72 -0.56 22.19
N GLN A 38 2.59 0.01 21.35
CA GLN A 38 3.59 1.01 21.77
C GLN A 38 3.04 2.44 21.74
N LEU A 39 1.87 2.65 21.13
CA LEU A 39 1.20 3.93 21.04
C LEU A 39 0.28 4.11 22.26
N GLU A 40 0.23 5.33 22.80
CA GLU A 40 -0.61 5.65 23.94
C GLU A 40 -1.93 6.31 23.50
N ASP A 41 -3.03 6.07 24.22
CA ASP A 41 -4.33 6.74 24.02
C ASP A 41 -4.30 8.17 24.61
N ASN A 42 -3.48 9.02 24.01
CA ASN A 42 -3.34 10.43 24.35
C ASN A 42 -2.88 11.25 23.14
N ASN A 43 -2.63 12.56 23.33
CA ASN A 43 -2.15 13.44 22.28
C ASN A 43 -0.63 13.33 22.01
N ARG A 44 0.01 12.22 22.34
CA ARG A 44 1.37 11.91 21.90
C ARG A 44 1.36 11.35 20.49
N THR A 45 2.34 11.75 19.71
CA THR A 45 2.56 11.26 18.37
C THR A 45 4.04 10.93 18.18
N TYR A 46 4.31 9.84 17.51
CA TYR A 46 5.68 9.44 17.21
C TYR A 46 6.07 9.92 15.82
N SER A 47 7.26 10.50 15.74
CA SER A 47 7.85 11.04 14.52
C SER A 47 8.97 10.15 14.04
N ILE A 48 8.88 9.69 12.79
CA ILE A 48 9.89 8.85 12.15
C ILE A 48 10.21 9.35 10.74
N MET A 49 11.45 9.11 10.30
CA MET A 49 11.83 9.19 8.88
C MET A 49 11.61 7.82 8.25
N ALA A 50 10.82 7.73 7.17
CA ALA A 50 10.46 6.47 6.56
C ALA A 50 10.20 6.59 5.07
N ALA A 51 10.43 5.49 4.34
CA ALA A 51 9.83 5.28 3.03
C ALA A 51 8.46 4.61 3.21
N ILE A 52 7.44 5.23 2.66
CA ILE A 52 6.07 4.71 2.64
C ILE A 52 5.77 4.18 1.25
N LEU A 53 5.36 2.93 1.17
CA LEU A 53 4.95 2.26 -0.05
C LEU A 53 3.44 1.97 0.01
N PHE A 54 2.73 2.33 -1.05
CA PHE A 54 1.38 1.83 -1.31
C PHE A 54 1.35 0.99 -2.57
N ILE A 55 0.69 -0.16 -2.50
CA ILE A 55 0.32 -0.97 -3.65
C ILE A 55 -1.19 -1.10 -3.73
N ASP A 56 -1.75 -0.99 -4.93
CA ASP A 56 -3.19 -0.90 -5.17
C ASP A 56 -3.57 -1.66 -6.45
N ILE A 57 -4.60 -2.51 -6.37
CA ILE A 57 -5.08 -3.29 -7.52
C ILE A 57 -5.77 -2.38 -8.52
N ARG A 58 -5.34 -2.43 -9.77
CA ARG A 58 -5.95 -1.65 -10.86
C ARG A 58 -7.32 -2.21 -11.24
N LYS A 59 -8.29 -1.28 -11.45
CA LYS A 59 -9.67 -1.63 -11.86
C LYS A 59 -10.35 -2.63 -10.90
N SER A 60 -10.09 -2.54 -9.60
CA SER A 60 -10.64 -3.43 -8.57
C SER A 60 -12.17 -3.44 -8.53
N THR A 61 -12.81 -2.28 -8.76
CA THR A 61 -14.28 -2.18 -8.89
C THR A 61 -14.79 -3.05 -10.05
N TYR A 62 -14.19 -2.92 -11.24
CA TYR A 62 -14.55 -3.73 -12.38
C TYR A 62 -14.28 -5.22 -12.13
N LEU A 63 -13.17 -5.55 -11.49
CA LEU A 63 -12.82 -6.92 -11.10
C LEU A 63 -13.89 -7.50 -10.16
N THR A 64 -14.36 -6.73 -9.18
CA THR A 64 -15.40 -7.14 -8.23
C THR A 64 -16.75 -7.34 -8.91
N GLU A 65 -17.18 -6.40 -9.76
CA GLU A 65 -18.44 -6.48 -10.51
C GLU A 65 -18.49 -7.68 -11.48
N ASN A 66 -17.32 -8.10 -11.99
CA ASN A 66 -17.19 -9.20 -12.95
C ASN A 66 -16.64 -10.49 -12.33
N SER A 67 -16.74 -10.66 -11.02
CA SER A 67 -16.27 -11.84 -10.31
C SER A 67 -17.25 -12.31 -9.25
N GLN A 68 -17.28 -13.61 -9.02
CA GLN A 68 -18.03 -14.17 -7.89
C GLN A 68 -17.32 -13.78 -6.57
N ALA A 69 -18.07 -13.56 -5.49
CA ALA A 69 -17.53 -13.21 -4.18
C ALA A 69 -16.44 -14.20 -3.69
N LYS A 70 -16.65 -15.50 -3.90
CA LYS A 70 -15.65 -16.54 -3.58
C LYS A 70 -14.35 -16.40 -4.35
N SER A 71 -14.41 -15.92 -5.61
CA SER A 71 -13.23 -15.61 -6.42
C SER A 71 -12.48 -14.39 -5.89
N MET A 72 -13.22 -13.35 -5.49
CA MET A 72 -12.63 -12.16 -4.86
C MET A 72 -11.92 -12.49 -3.55
N VAL A 73 -12.49 -13.37 -2.72
CA VAL A 73 -11.82 -13.86 -1.50
C VAL A 73 -10.47 -14.51 -1.83
N LYS A 74 -10.40 -15.35 -2.87
CA LYS A 74 -9.14 -15.97 -3.29
C LYS A 74 -8.12 -14.92 -3.76
N ILE A 75 -8.56 -13.95 -4.59
CA ILE A 75 -7.72 -12.87 -5.11
C ILE A 75 -7.14 -12.05 -3.96
N TYR A 76 -8.00 -11.51 -3.08
CA TYR A 76 -7.54 -10.67 -1.97
C TYR A 76 -6.64 -11.42 -0.99
N ARG A 77 -7.00 -12.66 -0.59
CA ARG A 77 -6.16 -13.42 0.34
C ARG A 77 -4.78 -13.75 -0.21
N SER A 78 -4.69 -14.14 -1.49
CA SER A 78 -3.39 -14.43 -2.10
C SER A 78 -2.58 -13.16 -2.31
N PHE A 79 -3.21 -12.07 -2.80
CA PHE A 79 -2.58 -10.77 -2.98
C PHE A 79 -2.03 -10.21 -1.66
N MET A 80 -2.88 -10.14 -0.62
CA MET A 80 -2.48 -9.59 0.69
C MET A 80 -1.34 -10.39 1.32
N ARG A 81 -1.40 -11.73 1.25
CA ARG A 81 -0.37 -12.58 1.84
C ARG A 81 0.97 -12.42 1.13
N MET A 82 0.98 -12.49 -0.22
CA MET A 82 2.22 -12.28 -0.98
C MET A 82 2.81 -10.89 -0.76
N ALA A 83 1.95 -9.86 -0.62
CA ALA A 83 2.43 -8.50 -0.39
C ALA A 83 3.10 -8.35 0.97
N VAL A 84 2.55 -8.95 2.03
CA VAL A 84 3.20 -9.00 3.35
C VAL A 84 4.55 -9.70 3.26
N ASP A 85 4.64 -10.81 2.53
CA ASP A 85 5.90 -11.56 2.40
C ASP A 85 6.95 -10.73 1.65
N CYS A 86 6.59 -10.06 0.55
CA CYS A 86 7.51 -9.19 -0.19
C CYS A 86 8.00 -8.01 0.66
N VAL A 87 7.11 -7.35 1.39
CA VAL A 87 7.47 -6.23 2.28
C VAL A 87 8.43 -6.70 3.37
N ARG A 88 8.11 -7.81 4.07
CA ARG A 88 8.96 -8.35 5.14
C ARG A 88 10.33 -8.79 4.67
N LYS A 89 10.40 -9.49 3.53
CA LYS A 89 11.67 -9.98 2.96
C LYS A 89 12.62 -8.86 2.57
N ASN A 90 12.08 -7.68 2.30
CA ASN A 90 12.86 -6.48 2.00
C ASN A 90 12.97 -5.52 3.20
N GLY A 91 12.90 -6.02 4.42
CA GLY A 91 13.16 -5.24 5.64
C GLY A 91 12.07 -4.23 6.02
N GLY A 92 10.87 -4.34 5.44
CA GLY A 92 9.73 -3.48 5.76
C GLY A 92 8.70 -4.14 6.67
N VAL A 93 7.74 -3.35 7.10
CA VAL A 93 6.58 -3.80 7.90
C VAL A 93 5.29 -3.32 7.25
N THR A 94 4.32 -4.24 7.07
CA THR A 94 2.98 -3.87 6.61
C THR A 94 2.19 -3.29 7.78
N ARG A 95 1.55 -2.12 7.58
CA ARG A 95 0.85 -1.40 8.64
C ARG A 95 -0.64 -1.21 8.40
N GLN A 96 -1.10 -1.13 7.17
CA GLN A 96 -2.52 -0.95 6.88
C GLN A 96 -2.96 -1.80 5.69
N PHE A 97 -4.20 -2.32 5.81
CA PHE A 97 -4.94 -2.96 4.74
C PHE A 97 -6.20 -2.13 4.48
N LEU A 98 -6.27 -1.45 3.35
CA LEU A 98 -7.33 -0.51 3.00
C LEU A 98 -8.09 -1.02 1.76
N GLY A 99 -8.98 -1.99 1.96
CA GLY A 99 -9.68 -2.65 0.86
C GLY A 99 -8.73 -3.45 -0.03
N ASP A 100 -8.48 -2.97 -1.23
CA ASP A 100 -7.57 -3.54 -2.22
C ASP A 100 -6.15 -2.93 -2.19
N ARG A 101 -5.88 -2.09 -1.19
CA ARG A 101 -4.63 -1.37 -1.00
C ARG A 101 -3.90 -1.83 0.25
N ILE A 102 -2.56 -1.86 0.17
CA ILE A 102 -1.69 -2.21 1.29
C ILE A 102 -0.65 -1.10 1.46
N MET A 103 -0.37 -0.76 2.73
CA MET A 103 0.71 0.15 3.10
C MET A 103 1.88 -0.61 3.72
N GLY A 104 3.07 -0.46 3.14
CA GLY A 104 4.35 -0.87 3.70
C GLY A 104 5.14 0.32 4.22
N VAL A 105 5.87 0.12 5.31
CA VAL A 105 6.73 1.12 5.95
C VAL A 105 8.12 0.57 6.06
N PHE A 106 9.12 1.36 5.66
CA PHE A 106 10.53 1.02 5.68
C PHE A 106 11.30 2.12 6.38
N ILE A 107 12.26 1.73 7.23
CA ILE A 107 13.13 2.63 7.97
C ILE A 107 14.58 2.31 7.60
N ASP A 108 15.44 3.32 7.62
CA ASP A 108 16.88 3.13 7.43
C ASP A 108 17.44 2.20 8.49
N SER A 109 18.36 1.32 8.13
CA SER A 109 19.18 0.58 9.08
C SER A 109 20.55 1.24 9.19
N ALA A 110 21.04 1.40 10.42
CA ALA A 110 22.34 1.99 10.69
C ALA A 110 23.28 0.97 11.36
N ASP A 111 24.58 1.16 11.17
CA ASP A 111 25.61 0.44 11.92
C ASP A 111 25.77 1.01 13.35
N GLU A 112 26.64 0.40 14.14
CA GLU A 112 26.94 0.84 15.52
C GLU A 112 27.51 2.28 15.59
N ASN A 113 27.98 2.83 14.47
CA ASN A 113 28.49 4.20 14.36
C ASN A 113 27.45 5.20 13.86
N GLY A 114 26.22 4.74 13.57
CA GLY A 114 25.12 5.56 13.03
C GLY A 114 25.18 5.80 11.52
N ASN A 115 26.06 5.10 10.77
CA ASN A 115 26.07 5.19 9.32
C ASN A 115 24.94 4.34 8.72
N ILE A 116 24.19 4.87 7.77
CA ILE A 116 23.16 4.11 7.06
C ILE A 116 23.83 3.02 6.23
N VAL A 117 23.51 1.76 6.54
CA VAL A 117 24.01 0.58 5.84
C VAL A 117 22.99 0.01 4.86
N ASP A 118 21.71 0.30 5.08
CA ASP A 118 20.62 -0.14 4.21
C ASP A 118 19.48 0.89 4.23
N SER A 119 19.30 1.61 3.13
CA SER A 119 18.39 2.75 3.08
C SER A 119 16.92 2.31 3.00
N ALA A 120 16.05 3.04 3.66
CA ALA A 120 14.60 2.85 3.56
C ALA A 120 14.09 2.94 2.10
N ALA A 121 14.72 3.79 1.30
CA ALA A 121 14.39 3.95 -0.11
C ALA A 121 14.71 2.68 -0.92
N ASP A 122 15.90 2.12 -0.75
CA ASP A 122 16.32 0.90 -1.45
C ASP A 122 15.49 -0.31 -1.04
N LYS A 123 15.22 -0.46 0.27
CA LYS A 123 14.30 -1.48 0.79
C LYS A 123 12.91 -1.39 0.16
N ALA A 124 12.35 -0.18 0.07
CA ALA A 124 11.03 0.05 -0.50
C ALA A 124 11.00 -0.23 -2.02
N ILE A 125 12.06 0.15 -2.76
CA ILE A 125 12.21 -0.13 -4.19
C ILE A 125 12.31 -1.64 -4.42
N ASN A 126 13.14 -2.35 -3.66
CA ASN A 126 13.28 -3.80 -3.76
C ASN A 126 11.97 -4.52 -3.41
N ALA A 127 11.23 -4.06 -2.40
CA ALA A 127 9.91 -4.57 -2.10
C ALA A 127 8.94 -4.36 -3.27
N ALA A 128 8.93 -3.18 -3.89
CA ALA A 128 8.08 -2.86 -5.03
C ALA A 128 8.40 -3.73 -6.26
N ARG A 129 9.68 -3.92 -6.58
CA ARG A 129 10.14 -4.80 -7.67
C ARG A 129 9.79 -6.27 -7.38
N SER A 130 9.95 -6.72 -6.13
CA SER A 130 9.56 -8.08 -5.70
C SER A 130 8.04 -8.29 -5.82
N LEU A 131 7.23 -7.30 -5.39
CA LEU A 131 5.78 -7.31 -5.55
C LEU A 131 5.37 -7.48 -7.01
N GLN A 132 5.94 -6.67 -7.91
CA GLN A 132 5.66 -6.72 -9.34
C GLN A 132 6.07 -8.06 -9.94
N THR A 133 7.22 -8.60 -9.55
CA THR A 133 7.70 -9.92 -9.97
C THR A 133 6.72 -11.03 -9.57
N VAL A 134 6.33 -11.07 -8.29
CA VAL A 134 5.42 -12.12 -7.79
C VAL A 134 4.04 -12.01 -8.42
N ILE A 135 3.53 -10.79 -8.68
CA ILE A 135 2.25 -10.61 -9.37
C ILE A 135 2.30 -11.22 -10.77
N ASP A 136 3.27 -10.83 -11.59
CA ASP A 136 3.30 -11.15 -13.01
C ASP A 136 3.77 -12.58 -13.30
N TYR A 137 4.65 -13.13 -12.47
CA TYR A 137 5.22 -14.47 -12.71
C TYR A 137 4.58 -15.59 -11.88
N SER A 138 3.95 -15.27 -10.75
CA SER A 138 3.36 -16.27 -9.86
C SER A 138 1.87 -16.07 -9.64
N LEU A 139 1.45 -14.95 -9.04
CA LEU A 139 0.05 -14.72 -8.65
C LEU A 139 -0.88 -14.85 -9.86
N ASN A 140 -0.59 -14.13 -10.94
CA ASN A 140 -1.38 -14.17 -12.17
C ASN A 140 -1.43 -15.55 -12.82
N LYS A 141 -0.36 -16.34 -12.74
CA LYS A 141 -0.34 -17.73 -13.20
C LYS A 141 -1.40 -18.57 -12.47
N TYR A 142 -1.44 -18.48 -11.13
CA TYR A 142 -2.40 -19.24 -10.34
C TYR A 142 -3.81 -18.67 -10.37
N LEU A 143 -3.98 -17.35 -10.45
CA LEU A 143 -5.31 -16.74 -10.65
C LEU A 143 -5.90 -17.17 -11.99
N LYS A 144 -5.11 -17.15 -13.06
CA LYS A 144 -5.55 -17.59 -14.40
C LYS A 144 -6.02 -19.04 -14.38
N THR A 145 -5.30 -19.91 -13.71
CA THR A 145 -5.62 -21.36 -13.65
C THR A 145 -6.79 -21.67 -12.71
N ASN A 146 -6.82 -21.03 -11.52
CA ASN A 146 -7.66 -21.47 -10.41
C ASN A 146 -8.80 -20.50 -10.07
N VAL A 147 -8.86 -19.33 -10.72
CA VAL A 147 -9.84 -18.26 -10.45
C VAL A 147 -10.42 -17.74 -11.77
N ASN A 148 -11.02 -18.63 -12.55
CA ASN A 148 -11.78 -18.33 -13.77
C ASN A 148 -11.05 -17.42 -14.77
N GLY A 149 -9.75 -17.63 -14.98
CA GLY A 149 -8.95 -16.87 -15.94
C GLY A 149 -8.64 -15.43 -15.50
N LYS A 150 -8.87 -15.08 -14.23
CA LYS A 150 -8.60 -13.72 -13.73
C LYS A 150 -7.10 -13.42 -13.69
N VAL A 151 -6.79 -12.16 -13.92
CA VAL A 151 -5.44 -11.59 -13.88
C VAL A 151 -5.57 -10.19 -13.28
N ILE A 152 -4.63 -9.80 -12.46
CA ILE A 152 -4.58 -8.47 -11.85
C ILE A 152 -3.32 -7.72 -12.26
N GLU A 153 -3.40 -6.40 -12.22
CA GLU A 153 -2.28 -5.48 -12.28
C GLU A 153 -2.34 -4.54 -11.09
N CYS A 154 -1.20 -4.09 -10.63
CA CYS A 154 -1.11 -3.15 -9.52
C CYS A 154 -0.31 -1.91 -9.92
N GLY A 155 -0.66 -0.78 -9.31
CA GLY A 155 0.16 0.43 -9.31
C GLY A 155 0.83 0.56 -7.94
N ILE A 156 2.10 0.91 -7.93
CA ILE A 156 2.88 1.08 -6.70
C ILE A 156 3.35 2.52 -6.61
N GLY A 157 3.18 3.14 -5.44
CA GLY A 157 3.65 4.49 -5.16
C GLY A 157 4.53 4.51 -3.92
N ILE A 158 5.65 5.24 -3.99
CA ILE A 158 6.59 5.36 -2.87
C ILE A 158 6.96 6.82 -2.67
N ASP A 159 6.92 7.27 -1.41
CA ASP A 159 7.50 8.56 -0.98
C ASP A 159 8.36 8.36 0.27
N TYR A 160 9.33 9.25 0.48
CA TYR A 160 10.24 9.25 1.61
C TYR A 160 10.20 10.57 2.35
N GLY A 161 10.12 10.52 3.67
CA GLY A 161 10.15 11.71 4.52
C GLY A 161 9.60 11.45 5.92
N LYS A 162 9.42 12.55 6.65
CA LYS A 162 8.90 12.55 8.01
C LYS A 162 7.42 12.16 8.05
N VAL A 163 7.08 11.23 8.94
CA VAL A 163 5.72 10.75 9.19
C VAL A 163 5.44 10.79 10.68
N LEU A 164 4.24 11.21 11.06
CA LEU A 164 3.74 11.15 12.42
C LEU A 164 2.83 9.94 12.57
N VAL A 165 3.02 9.18 13.65
CA VAL A 165 2.20 8.00 13.95
C VAL A 165 1.52 8.21 15.28
N THR A 166 0.21 8.06 15.31
CA THR A 166 -0.60 8.19 16.52
C THR A 166 -1.67 7.11 16.57
N GLN A 167 -2.05 6.70 17.78
CA GLN A 167 -3.18 5.82 18.00
C GLN A 167 -4.50 6.57 17.80
N VAL A 168 -5.48 5.88 17.26
CA VAL A 168 -6.85 6.39 17.08
C VAL A 168 -7.85 5.31 17.50
N GLY A 169 -9.09 5.73 17.75
CA GLY A 169 -10.16 4.83 18.16
C GLY A 169 -10.38 4.82 19.67
N MET A 170 -10.87 3.72 20.20
CA MET A 170 -11.22 3.57 21.60
C MET A 170 -10.99 2.14 22.07
N TYR A 171 -10.47 1.99 23.27
CA TYR A 171 -10.48 0.72 23.98
C TYR A 171 -11.91 0.36 24.44
N GLY A 172 -12.24 -0.93 24.45
CA GLY A 172 -13.43 -1.44 25.08
C GLY A 172 -13.43 -1.11 26.58
N LEU A 173 -14.63 -0.91 27.15
CA LEU A 173 -14.74 -0.70 28.60
C LEU A 173 -14.55 -2.04 29.31
N GLU A 174 -13.73 -2.08 30.36
CA GLU A 174 -13.53 -3.26 31.22
C GLU A 174 -14.83 -3.86 31.77
N SER A 175 -15.90 -3.05 31.84
CA SER A 175 -17.22 -3.47 32.29
C SER A 175 -18.09 -4.15 31.22
N ASP A 176 -17.63 -4.24 29.98
CA ASP A 176 -18.37 -4.83 28.85
C ASP A 176 -17.51 -5.89 28.17
N GLU A 177 -17.58 -7.13 28.66
CA GLU A 177 -16.82 -8.30 28.17
C GLU A 177 -17.06 -8.59 26.68
N ASN A 178 -18.08 -8.02 26.06
CA ASN A 178 -18.43 -8.20 24.65
C ASN A 178 -17.88 -7.07 23.75
N ARG A 179 -17.24 -6.05 24.29
CA ARG A 179 -16.65 -4.96 23.50
C ARG A 179 -15.18 -5.21 23.22
N GLU A 180 -14.89 -5.44 21.94
CA GLU A 180 -13.53 -5.48 21.44
C GLU A 180 -12.91 -4.07 21.46
N ASN A 181 -11.58 -4.01 21.50
CA ASN A 181 -10.83 -2.79 21.31
C ASN A 181 -10.99 -2.31 19.86
N GLU A 182 -11.52 -1.11 19.68
CA GLU A 182 -11.69 -0.45 18.37
C GLU A 182 -10.57 0.57 18.18
N VAL A 183 -9.33 0.08 18.14
CA VAL A 183 -8.12 0.90 18.02
C VAL A 183 -7.35 0.59 16.74
N ASP A 184 -6.77 1.61 16.14
CA ASP A 184 -5.87 1.53 14.98
C ASP A 184 -4.80 2.61 15.10
N CYS A 185 -3.83 2.64 14.18
CA CYS A 185 -2.86 3.71 14.08
C CYS A 185 -3.03 4.49 12.78
N VAL A 186 -2.90 5.81 12.87
CA VAL A 186 -2.93 6.70 11.72
C VAL A 186 -1.53 7.25 11.43
N TRP A 187 -1.17 7.19 10.17
CA TRP A 187 0.11 7.64 9.62
C TRP A 187 -0.09 9.00 8.95
N VAL A 188 0.21 10.06 9.68
CA VAL A 188 -0.09 11.44 9.29
C VAL A 188 1.12 12.09 8.65
N GLY A 189 0.93 12.70 7.49
CA GLY A 189 1.98 13.49 6.84
C GLY A 189 1.86 13.53 5.32
N ASN A 190 2.63 14.43 4.73
CA ASN A 190 2.69 14.55 3.28
C ASN A 190 3.24 13.28 2.63
N THR A 191 4.21 12.64 3.25
CA THR A 191 4.84 11.40 2.77
C THR A 191 3.81 10.30 2.55
N THR A 192 2.97 10.00 3.56
CA THR A 192 1.90 9.00 3.43
C THR A 192 0.90 9.38 2.33
N ASN A 193 0.50 10.67 2.30
CA ASN A 193 -0.44 11.17 1.30
C ASN A 193 0.12 11.11 -0.13
N TYR A 194 1.38 11.46 -0.33
CA TYR A 194 2.01 11.43 -1.65
C TYR A 194 2.25 10.00 -2.13
N ALA A 195 2.74 9.10 -1.26
CA ALA A 195 2.90 7.69 -1.60
C ALA A 195 1.57 7.07 -2.07
N SER A 196 0.46 7.34 -1.35
CA SER A 196 -0.89 6.93 -1.74
C SER A 196 -1.31 7.51 -3.11
N LYS A 197 -1.05 8.81 -3.35
CA LYS A 197 -1.38 9.45 -4.63
C LYS A 197 -0.53 8.94 -5.78
N TYR A 198 0.75 8.66 -5.55
CA TYR A 198 1.63 8.03 -6.54
C TYR A 198 1.15 6.63 -6.91
N SER A 199 0.72 5.85 -5.91
CA SER A 199 0.12 4.55 -6.21
C SER A 199 -1.15 4.69 -7.06
N ASP A 200 -1.99 5.70 -6.83
CA ASP A 200 -3.21 5.92 -7.60
C ASP A 200 -2.95 6.28 -9.08
N ILE A 201 -1.90 7.06 -9.36
CA ILE A 201 -1.56 7.51 -10.71
C ILE A 201 -0.61 6.55 -11.45
N ALA A 202 0.04 5.65 -10.75
CA ALA A 202 0.84 4.60 -11.35
C ALA A 202 -0.03 3.73 -12.25
N SER A 203 0.41 3.43 -13.45
CA SER A 203 -0.26 2.49 -14.36
C SER A 203 -0.12 1.05 -13.85
N GLY A 204 -0.85 0.11 -14.48
CA GLY A 204 -0.65 -1.31 -14.20
C GLY A 204 0.81 -1.73 -14.48
N GLY A 205 1.42 -2.42 -13.52
CA GLY A 205 2.82 -2.83 -13.59
C GLY A 205 3.83 -1.71 -13.41
N GLU A 206 3.44 -0.55 -12.88
CA GLU A 206 4.31 0.61 -12.74
C GLU A 206 4.60 0.94 -11.27
N ILE A 207 5.85 1.26 -10.98
CA ILE A 207 6.33 1.81 -9.72
C ILE A 207 6.57 3.30 -9.92
N PHE A 208 5.85 4.15 -9.20
CA PHE A 208 6.01 5.61 -9.22
C PHE A 208 6.64 6.09 -7.91
N ILE A 209 7.76 6.76 -7.98
CA ILE A 209 8.48 7.27 -6.81
C ILE A 209 8.59 8.80 -6.82
N SER A 210 8.67 9.39 -5.64
CA SER A 210 8.94 10.83 -5.49
C SER A 210 10.40 11.19 -5.77
N ASP A 211 10.65 12.48 -5.91
CA ASP A 211 12.00 13.05 -5.98
C ASP A 211 12.80 12.78 -4.68
N ASN A 212 12.13 12.70 -3.53
CA ASN A 212 12.77 12.37 -2.26
C ASN A 212 13.32 10.95 -2.26
N VAL A 213 12.51 9.97 -2.72
CA VAL A 213 12.97 8.57 -2.87
C VAL A 213 14.12 8.50 -3.86
N PHE A 214 14.01 9.18 -5.01
CA PHE A 214 15.05 9.19 -6.03
C PHE A 214 16.39 9.74 -5.52
N LYS A 215 16.38 10.71 -4.61
CA LYS A 215 17.58 11.27 -3.99
C LYS A 215 18.20 10.34 -2.93
N GLN A 216 17.39 9.57 -2.24
CA GLN A 216 17.82 8.69 -1.13
C GLN A 216 18.25 7.30 -1.60
N MET A 217 17.80 6.85 -2.78
CA MET A 217 18.16 5.54 -3.28
C MET A 217 19.60 5.50 -3.79
N SER A 218 20.18 4.31 -3.75
CA SER A 218 21.50 4.02 -4.28
C SER A 218 21.58 4.22 -5.81
N ASP A 219 22.76 4.51 -6.32
CA ASP A 219 22.96 4.83 -7.74
C ASP A 219 22.56 3.66 -8.67
N GLU A 220 22.73 2.42 -8.23
CA GLU A 220 22.36 1.21 -8.99
C GLU A 220 20.88 1.14 -9.37
N TYR A 221 19.99 1.73 -8.53
CA TYR A 221 18.55 1.77 -8.83
C TYR A 221 18.17 2.92 -9.75
N ARG A 222 18.97 4.00 -9.82
CA ARG A 222 18.63 5.20 -10.59
C ARG A 222 18.53 4.95 -12.09
N GLU A 223 19.33 4.02 -12.61
CA GLU A 223 19.41 3.73 -14.05
C GLU A 223 18.10 3.20 -14.63
N VAL A 224 17.27 2.50 -13.84
CA VAL A 224 16.01 1.92 -14.30
C VAL A 224 14.82 2.85 -14.16
N PHE A 225 15.00 4.02 -13.54
CA PHE A 225 13.94 5.00 -13.35
C PHE A 225 14.03 6.15 -14.35
N VAL A 226 12.89 6.49 -14.97
CA VAL A 226 12.77 7.62 -15.88
C VAL A 226 11.85 8.71 -15.31
N LYS A 227 12.19 9.98 -15.54
CA LYS A 227 11.36 11.10 -15.14
C LYS A 227 9.96 11.00 -15.72
N SER A 228 8.95 11.27 -14.90
CA SER A 228 7.54 11.21 -15.31
C SER A 228 6.73 12.30 -14.62
N ALA A 229 5.70 12.76 -15.32
CA ALA A 229 4.72 13.70 -14.79
C ALA A 229 3.33 13.23 -15.19
N LYS A 230 2.44 13.07 -14.21
CA LYS A 230 1.07 12.58 -14.42
C LYS A 230 0.06 13.46 -13.70
N TYR A 231 -1.12 13.59 -14.28
CA TYR A 231 -2.23 14.34 -13.69
C TYR A 231 -3.16 13.41 -12.88
N LYS A 232 -3.62 13.92 -11.73
CA LYS A 232 -4.78 13.38 -11.00
C LYS A 232 -5.78 14.52 -10.82
N GLY A 233 -6.87 14.51 -11.57
CA GLY A 233 -7.72 15.68 -11.71
C GLY A 233 -6.94 16.86 -12.30
N THR A 234 -6.96 18.01 -11.62
CA THR A 234 -6.23 19.22 -12.02
C THR A 234 -4.80 19.28 -11.50
N LYS A 235 -4.39 18.39 -10.59
CA LYS A 235 -3.08 18.42 -9.95
C LYS A 235 -2.06 17.59 -10.72
N LEU A 236 -0.93 18.23 -11.06
CA LEU A 236 0.24 17.55 -11.65
C LEU A 236 1.12 16.94 -10.54
N PHE A 237 1.46 15.68 -10.70
CA PHE A 237 2.42 14.96 -9.87
C PHE A 237 3.66 14.65 -10.69
N GLN A 238 4.81 15.04 -10.18
CA GLN A 238 6.12 14.78 -10.80
C GLN A 238 6.88 13.77 -9.96
N GLY A 239 7.70 12.96 -10.61
CA GLY A 239 8.54 11.95 -9.99
C GLY A 239 9.23 11.09 -11.02
N TYR A 240 9.46 9.84 -10.69
CA TYR A 240 10.15 8.88 -11.55
C TYR A 240 9.36 7.58 -11.59
N VAL A 241 9.45 6.87 -12.71
CA VAL A 241 8.72 5.61 -12.92
C VAL A 241 9.63 4.53 -13.46
N THR A 242 9.31 3.31 -13.07
CA THR A 242 9.89 2.10 -13.66
C THR A 242 8.84 1.00 -13.77
N LYS A 243 9.11 0.00 -14.62
CA LYS A 243 8.38 -1.27 -14.73
C LYS A 243 9.31 -2.46 -14.52
N ASP A 244 10.42 -2.22 -13.85
CA ASP A 244 11.46 -3.20 -13.64
C ASP A 244 11.06 -4.26 -12.61
N TYR A 245 11.67 -5.44 -12.72
CA TYR A 245 11.45 -6.60 -11.87
C TYR A 245 12.65 -6.85 -10.95
N TYR A 246 12.39 -7.55 -9.85
CA TYR A 246 13.44 -8.15 -9.04
C TYR A 246 13.61 -9.60 -9.46
N LEU A 247 14.65 -9.88 -10.24
CA LEU A 247 14.90 -11.19 -10.85
C LEU A 247 16.35 -11.63 -10.61
N GLU A 248 16.67 -12.13 -9.43
CA GLU A 248 17.96 -12.79 -9.16
C GLU A 248 18.03 -14.23 -9.71
N PHE A 249 16.88 -14.82 -10.10
CA PHE A 249 16.74 -16.22 -10.54
C PHE A 249 15.83 -16.35 -11.77
N SER A 250 16.08 -15.52 -12.77
CA SER A 250 15.12 -15.31 -13.88
C SER A 250 14.98 -16.43 -14.89
N GLU A 251 15.95 -17.34 -15.01
CA GLU A 251 15.99 -18.30 -16.11
C GLU A 251 14.85 -19.33 -16.11
N ASP A 252 14.32 -19.66 -14.93
CA ASP A 252 13.27 -20.69 -14.74
C ASP A 252 11.84 -20.14 -14.64
N LEU A 253 11.63 -18.81 -14.60
CA LEU A 253 10.29 -18.25 -14.34
C LEU A 253 9.37 -18.20 -15.57
N GLY A 254 9.91 -18.34 -16.76
CA GLY A 254 9.15 -18.23 -18.01
C GLY A 254 8.77 -16.77 -18.34
N LYS A 255 7.63 -16.57 -19.04
CA LYS A 255 7.17 -15.23 -19.43
C LYS A 255 6.19 -14.64 -18.42
N PRO A 256 6.23 -13.31 -18.16
CA PRO A 256 5.28 -12.64 -17.30
C PRO A 256 3.87 -12.73 -17.89
N ILE A 257 2.85 -12.88 -17.03
CA ILE A 257 1.43 -12.92 -17.42
C ILE A 257 0.80 -11.57 -17.12
N LYS A 258 0.48 -10.83 -18.17
CA LYS A 258 -0.09 -9.47 -18.12
C LYS A 258 -1.48 -9.41 -18.73
N ILE A 259 -2.26 -8.38 -18.37
CA ILE A 259 -3.63 -8.18 -18.85
C ILE A 259 -3.70 -8.04 -20.38
N ASP A 260 -2.71 -7.44 -21.04
CA ASP A 260 -2.74 -7.17 -22.49
C ASP A 260 -2.79 -8.43 -23.37
N GLU A 261 -2.29 -9.56 -22.89
CA GLU A 261 -2.36 -10.83 -23.61
C GLU A 261 -3.73 -11.53 -23.53
N ILE A 262 -4.55 -11.19 -22.50
CA ILE A 262 -5.83 -11.86 -22.23
C ILE A 262 -7.02 -10.94 -22.51
N GLY A 263 -6.94 -9.65 -22.23
CA GLY A 263 -8.05 -8.70 -22.40
C GLY A 263 -8.45 -8.52 -23.86
N ARG A 264 -7.51 -8.60 -24.81
CA ARG A 264 -7.81 -8.54 -26.25
C ARG A 264 -8.44 -9.82 -26.80
N ALA A 265 -8.18 -10.97 -26.20
CA ALA A 265 -8.76 -12.23 -26.64
C ALA A 265 -10.22 -12.43 -26.19
N SER A 266 -10.57 -11.99 -24.97
CA SER A 266 -11.94 -12.05 -24.45
C SER A 266 -12.86 -11.01 -25.12
N CYS A 267 -12.37 -9.80 -25.36
CA CYS A 267 -13.15 -8.76 -26.05
C CYS A 267 -13.48 -9.13 -27.50
N ARG A 268 -12.60 -9.83 -28.23
CA ARG A 268 -12.88 -10.29 -29.59
C ARG A 268 -13.91 -11.41 -29.65
N LYS A 269 -14.08 -12.23 -28.63
CA LYS A 269 -15.10 -13.27 -28.57
C LYS A 269 -16.48 -12.73 -28.19
N GLU A 270 -16.56 -11.79 -27.25
CA GLU A 270 -17.84 -11.20 -26.83
C GLU A 270 -18.40 -10.21 -27.82
N CYS A 271 -17.56 -9.46 -28.55
CA CYS A 271 -18.02 -8.56 -29.61
C CYS A 271 -18.57 -9.28 -30.85
N ARG A 272 -18.21 -10.55 -31.10
CA ARG A 272 -18.75 -11.33 -32.21
C ARG A 272 -20.10 -12.00 -31.91
N SER A 273 -20.52 -12.15 -30.65
CA SER A 273 -21.77 -12.79 -30.26
C SER A 273 -22.98 -11.82 -30.16
N ARG A 274 -22.77 -10.49 -30.29
CA ARG A 274 -23.83 -9.47 -30.16
C ARG A 274 -24.32 -8.87 -31.48
N TRP A 275 -23.83 -9.33 -32.62
CA TRP A 275 -24.38 -8.93 -33.91
C TRP A 275 -24.99 -10.15 -34.60
N SER A 276 -26.20 -10.50 -34.20
CA SER A 276 -27.13 -11.27 -35.04
C SER A 276 -28.10 -10.28 -35.70
N PRO A 277 -28.11 -10.15 -37.00
CA PRO A 277 -29.15 -9.39 -37.66
C PRO A 277 -30.36 -10.33 -37.78
N TYR A 278 -31.42 -10.10 -36.99
CA TYR A 278 -32.80 -10.41 -37.33
C TYR A 278 -33.76 -10.11 -36.17
N HIS A 279 -34.63 -9.21 -36.49
CA HIS A 279 -35.93 -8.76 -35.97
C HIS A 279 -35.92 -7.61 -34.99
#